data_b88853fd0870c92f1bf8a0749436b6a1
#
_entry.id   b88853fd0870c92f1bf8a0749436b6a1
#
_cell.length_a   1.000
_cell.length_b   1.000
_cell.length_c   1.000
_cell.angle_alpha   90.00
_cell.angle_beta   90.00
_cell.angle_gamma   90.00
#
_symmetry.space_group_name_H-M   'P 1'
#
loop_
_entity.id
_entity.type
_entity.pdbx_description
1 polymer ?
#
loop_
_entity_poly.entity_id
_entity_poly.type
_entity_poly.pdbx_seq_one_letter_code
_entity_poly.pdbx_strand_id
1 'polypeptide(L)'
;MMINKRLIGTVEESKKYIAGNVVSQWISLIANIAMMAAIAKMLQHLYEGNAGGRELALTAIIAVVAIGVRFACANISAKMSYLSSKLVKKTLRQMIYRKLLRLGSSYKEQANTSEIVQVAVEGVEQLETYFGAYLPQFFYAMLAPLTLFGVLSVVNFPSAVVLLICVPMIPVTIVMIQRWAKKLLSKYWGQYTALGDTFLENLQGLTTTKIYEADAFKHQEMNEQSERFRKITMKVLTMQLNSITIMDLIAYGGAALGVILATIQLKEGQVDLFGCILIILLAADFFLPMRLLGSFFHIAMNGMAASDKIFRLLDLPEPEMKLTSVPTECSIQCCDLRFFYEEGREILHGINMSFPKGSFTAIVGESGCGKSTISSILMGRNRGYIGEITVGDIPLSEISEESLMKNFTYVSHQSYLFKGTVRENLLMARSDASETALWNVLEQVKLADFLRNEEGLDTLLNENAWNLSGGQRQRLALARALLHDSPVYIFDEATSNIDVESENDIMTQIYLLAKTKTVILISHRLANVVGADNIYVLDQGNIVEEGNHKALLLQHGIYAKLWNAQQELENYTKGENSNETKRI
;
A
#
# COMPACT_ATOMS: atom_id res chain seq x y z
N MET A 1 11.72 -15.41 -18.08
CA MET A 1 12.73 -14.33 -18.20
C MET A 1 12.66 -13.47 -16.94
N MET A 2 13.78 -13.15 -16.34
CA MET A 2 13.85 -12.31 -15.13
C MET A 2 13.83 -10.80 -15.43
N ILE A 3 13.45 -10.40 -16.62
CA ILE A 3 13.34 -9.01 -17.06
C ILE A 3 11.89 -8.75 -17.39
N ASN A 4 11.25 -7.84 -16.63
CA ASN A 4 9.90 -7.37 -16.90
C ASN A 4 9.96 -6.13 -17.80
N LYS A 5 9.63 -6.30 -19.08
CA LYS A 5 9.65 -5.20 -20.05
C LYS A 5 8.67 -4.08 -19.70
N ARG A 6 7.49 -4.44 -19.15
CA ARG A 6 6.48 -3.47 -18.72
C ARG A 6 7.01 -2.60 -17.58
N LEU A 7 7.66 -3.23 -16.60
CA LEU A 7 8.22 -2.53 -15.45
C LEU A 7 9.33 -1.54 -15.87
N ILE A 8 10.24 -1.97 -16.77
CA ILE A 8 11.31 -1.10 -17.30
C ILE A 8 10.72 0.03 -18.16
N GLY A 9 9.64 -0.22 -18.90
CA GLY A 9 8.91 0.79 -19.65
C GLY A 9 8.21 1.82 -18.76
N THR A 10 7.72 1.41 -17.60
CA THR A 10 7.02 2.30 -16.65
C THR A 10 7.95 3.36 -16.06
N VAL A 11 9.26 3.07 -15.91
CA VAL A 11 10.25 3.99 -15.35
C VAL A 11 11.38 4.22 -16.36
N GLU A 12 11.04 4.79 -17.53
CA GLU A 12 12.00 4.96 -18.63
C GLU A 12 13.24 5.76 -18.27
N GLU A 13 13.11 6.79 -17.47
CA GLU A 13 14.24 7.61 -17.05
C GLU A 13 15.31 6.83 -16.24
N SER A 14 14.95 5.69 -15.63
CA SER A 14 15.92 4.86 -14.90
C SER A 14 16.95 4.20 -15.84
N LYS A 15 16.60 4.00 -17.11
CA LYS A 15 17.48 3.38 -18.12
C LYS A 15 18.83 4.09 -18.26
N LYS A 16 18.84 5.43 -18.19
CA LYS A 16 20.08 6.23 -18.26
C LYS A 16 21.00 5.98 -17.07
N TYR A 17 20.45 5.79 -15.87
CA TYR A 17 21.24 5.50 -14.67
C TYR A 17 21.74 4.07 -14.66
N ILE A 18 20.93 3.11 -15.13
CA ILE A 18 21.34 1.72 -15.33
C ILE A 18 22.48 1.66 -16.34
N ALA A 19 22.35 2.32 -17.49
CA ALA A 19 23.41 2.37 -18.50
C ALA A 19 24.69 3.04 -17.95
N GLY A 20 24.56 4.17 -17.24
CA GLY A 20 25.70 4.83 -16.60
C GLY A 20 26.41 3.94 -15.58
N ASN A 21 25.68 3.15 -14.81
CA ASN A 21 26.23 2.16 -13.89
C ASN A 21 27.01 1.08 -14.63
N VAL A 22 26.43 0.47 -15.68
CA VAL A 22 27.07 -0.58 -16.50
C VAL A 22 28.35 -0.06 -17.16
N VAL A 23 28.31 1.15 -17.73
CA VAL A 23 29.50 1.77 -18.35
C VAL A 23 30.60 2.01 -17.32
N SER A 24 30.25 2.51 -16.13
CA SER A 24 31.24 2.72 -15.05
C SER A 24 31.89 1.40 -14.62
N GLN A 25 31.11 0.32 -14.45
CA GLN A 25 31.64 -1.00 -14.14
C GLN A 25 32.54 -1.53 -15.27
N TRP A 26 32.18 -1.31 -16.52
CA TRP A 26 32.94 -1.72 -17.69
C TRP A 26 34.27 -0.96 -17.79
N ILE A 27 34.30 0.35 -17.57
CA ILE A 27 35.56 1.14 -17.52
C ILE A 27 36.44 0.63 -16.36
N SER A 28 35.87 0.31 -15.20
CA SER A 28 36.58 -0.30 -14.09
C SER A 28 37.22 -1.64 -14.46
N LEU A 29 36.51 -2.47 -15.25
CA LEU A 29 37.05 -3.73 -15.76
C LEU A 29 38.25 -3.50 -16.71
N ILE A 30 38.14 -2.55 -17.64
CA ILE A 30 39.25 -2.22 -18.56
C ILE A 30 40.47 -1.73 -17.77
N ALA A 31 40.28 -0.88 -16.77
CA ALA A 31 41.38 -0.44 -15.91
C ALA A 31 41.99 -1.61 -15.13
N ASN A 32 41.18 -2.58 -14.69
CA ASN A 32 41.70 -3.82 -14.05
C ASN A 32 42.52 -4.67 -15.01
N ILE A 33 42.05 -4.87 -16.25
CA ILE A 33 42.78 -5.61 -17.30
C ILE A 33 44.15 -4.95 -17.57
N ALA A 34 44.18 -3.62 -17.72
CA ALA A 34 45.42 -2.88 -17.95
C ALA A 34 46.41 -3.03 -16.77
N MET A 35 45.90 -2.97 -15.53
CA MET A 35 46.70 -3.18 -14.31
C MET A 35 47.27 -4.60 -14.28
N MET A 36 46.46 -5.64 -14.52
CA MET A 36 46.89 -7.04 -14.50
C MET A 36 47.88 -7.34 -15.63
N ALA A 37 47.72 -6.75 -16.82
CA ALA A 37 48.66 -6.85 -17.93
C ALA A 37 50.01 -6.20 -17.57
N ALA A 38 50.01 -5.04 -16.94
CA ALA A 38 51.27 -4.39 -16.48
C ALA A 38 52.02 -5.26 -15.44
N ILE A 39 51.27 -5.84 -14.47
CA ILE A 39 51.81 -6.74 -13.47
C ILE A 39 52.39 -8.02 -14.13
N ALA A 40 51.63 -8.64 -15.03
CA ALA A 40 52.08 -9.84 -15.74
C ALA A 40 53.37 -9.58 -16.54
N LYS A 41 53.45 -8.44 -17.23
CA LYS A 41 54.64 -8.04 -17.99
C LYS A 41 55.85 -7.80 -17.09
N MET A 42 55.64 -7.12 -15.97
CA MET A 42 56.69 -6.90 -14.98
C MET A 42 57.22 -8.22 -14.40
N LEU A 43 56.33 -9.18 -14.09
CA LEU A 43 56.74 -10.50 -13.59
C LEU A 43 57.55 -11.31 -14.63
N GLN A 44 57.19 -11.20 -15.92
CA GLN A 44 57.98 -11.77 -17.00
C GLN A 44 59.41 -11.18 -17.05
N HIS A 45 59.53 -9.82 -17.05
CA HIS A 45 60.83 -9.14 -17.07
C HIS A 45 61.68 -9.47 -15.83
N LEU A 46 61.06 -9.64 -14.67
CA LEU A 46 61.75 -10.11 -13.45
C LEU A 46 62.31 -11.51 -13.62
N TYR A 47 61.54 -12.43 -14.20
CA TYR A 47 61.96 -13.80 -14.45
C TYR A 47 63.10 -13.87 -15.47
N GLU A 48 63.06 -13.05 -16.52
CA GLU A 48 64.08 -12.95 -17.55
C GLU A 48 65.33 -12.19 -17.11
N GLY A 49 65.36 -11.64 -15.88
CA GLY A 49 66.48 -10.85 -15.35
C GLY A 49 66.64 -9.46 -15.94
N ASN A 50 65.67 -8.99 -16.71
CA ASN A 50 65.69 -7.72 -17.43
C ASN A 50 64.94 -6.60 -16.71
N ALA A 51 64.50 -6.79 -15.46
CA ALA A 51 63.71 -5.80 -14.72
C ALA A 51 64.56 -4.63 -14.28
N GLY A 52 64.33 -3.46 -14.93
CA GLY A 52 64.96 -2.19 -14.57
C GLY A 52 64.06 -1.34 -13.65
N GLY A 53 64.68 -0.40 -12.91
CA GLY A 53 63.93 0.53 -12.06
C GLY A 53 62.86 1.35 -12.78
N ARG A 54 63.04 1.62 -14.09
CA ARG A 54 62.06 2.33 -14.94
C ARG A 54 60.77 1.52 -15.15
N GLU A 55 60.90 0.20 -15.34
CA GLU A 55 59.74 -0.69 -15.58
C GLU A 55 58.94 -0.89 -14.28
N LEU A 56 59.65 -1.00 -13.16
CA LEU A 56 58.98 -1.02 -11.85
C LEU A 56 58.18 0.26 -11.58
N ALA A 57 58.83 1.41 -11.86
CA ALA A 57 58.16 2.69 -11.69
C ALA A 57 56.94 2.84 -12.63
N LEU A 58 57.03 2.41 -13.90
CA LEU A 58 55.92 2.44 -14.86
C LEU A 58 54.76 1.54 -14.41
N THR A 59 55.04 0.33 -13.97
CA THR A 59 54.01 -0.59 -13.46
C THR A 59 53.34 -0.03 -12.21
N ALA A 60 54.09 0.56 -11.29
CA ALA A 60 53.55 1.21 -10.11
C ALA A 60 52.62 2.40 -10.48
N ILE A 61 53.03 3.23 -11.44
CA ILE A 61 52.20 4.35 -11.94
C ILE A 61 50.90 3.83 -12.54
N ILE A 62 50.96 2.82 -13.43
CA ILE A 62 49.78 2.20 -14.05
C ILE A 62 48.84 1.64 -12.97
N ALA A 63 49.40 0.93 -11.97
CA ALA A 63 48.61 0.37 -10.87
C ALA A 63 47.89 1.46 -10.05
N VAL A 64 48.62 2.54 -9.68
CA VAL A 64 48.02 3.66 -8.92
C VAL A 64 46.94 4.35 -9.73
N VAL A 65 47.15 4.61 -11.03
CA VAL A 65 46.14 5.21 -11.91
C VAL A 65 44.93 4.29 -12.05
N ALA A 66 45.14 2.99 -12.28
CA ALA A 66 44.06 2.02 -12.39
C ALA A 66 43.24 1.92 -11.10
N ILE A 67 43.86 1.91 -9.94
CA ILE A 67 43.17 1.94 -8.64
C ILE A 67 42.36 3.23 -8.50
N GLY A 68 42.93 4.39 -8.87
CA GLY A 68 42.20 5.69 -8.87
C GLY A 68 40.98 5.69 -9.76
N VAL A 69 41.12 5.18 -10.99
CA VAL A 69 39.99 5.05 -11.95
C VAL A 69 38.91 4.10 -11.39
N ARG A 70 39.32 2.93 -10.86
CA ARG A 70 38.39 1.97 -10.26
C ARG A 70 37.62 2.57 -9.07
N PHE A 71 38.31 3.31 -8.22
CA PHE A 71 37.67 4.00 -7.11
C PHE A 71 36.65 5.06 -7.58
N ALA A 72 37.02 5.88 -8.57
CA ALA A 72 36.11 6.85 -9.16
C ALA A 72 34.90 6.16 -9.81
N CYS A 73 35.12 5.09 -10.58
CA CYS A 73 34.05 4.31 -11.20
C CYS A 73 33.13 3.64 -10.16
N ALA A 74 33.67 3.13 -9.05
CA ALA A 74 32.86 2.57 -7.96
C ALA A 74 31.92 3.62 -7.34
N ASN A 75 32.42 4.83 -7.08
CA ASN A 75 31.62 5.93 -6.58
C ASN A 75 30.52 6.37 -7.57
N ILE A 76 30.87 6.47 -8.87
CA ILE A 76 29.88 6.80 -9.92
C ILE A 76 28.83 5.69 -10.02
N SER A 77 29.20 4.42 -10.03
CA SER A 77 28.30 3.28 -10.04
C SER A 77 27.34 3.29 -8.86
N ALA A 78 27.84 3.52 -7.63
CA ALA A 78 27.03 3.64 -6.43
C ALA A 78 26.03 4.81 -6.53
N LYS A 79 26.47 5.99 -7.04
CA LYS A 79 25.59 7.14 -7.26
C LYS A 79 24.52 6.86 -8.30
N MET A 80 24.85 6.19 -9.40
CA MET A 80 23.89 5.82 -10.45
C MET A 80 22.87 4.81 -9.92
N SER A 81 23.32 3.81 -9.14
CA SER A 81 22.46 2.85 -8.44
C SER A 81 21.44 3.58 -7.54
N TYR A 82 21.92 4.48 -6.69
CA TYR A 82 21.06 5.28 -5.80
C TYR A 82 20.04 6.12 -6.57
N LEU A 83 20.45 6.81 -7.64
CA LEU A 83 19.55 7.65 -8.43
C LEU A 83 18.48 6.82 -9.15
N SER A 84 18.84 5.65 -9.68
CA SER A 84 17.90 4.70 -10.26
C SER A 84 16.86 4.25 -9.24
N SER A 85 17.30 3.81 -8.07
CA SER A 85 16.47 3.36 -6.96
C SER A 85 15.51 4.45 -6.46
N LYS A 86 16.02 5.66 -6.24
CA LYS A 86 15.24 6.82 -5.79
C LYS A 86 14.12 7.17 -6.78
N LEU A 87 14.44 7.17 -8.08
CA LEU A 87 13.47 7.49 -9.13
C LEU A 87 12.35 6.44 -9.19
N VAL A 88 12.70 5.16 -9.17
CA VAL A 88 11.73 4.06 -9.19
C VAL A 88 10.79 4.12 -8.00
N LYS A 89 11.33 4.31 -6.80
CA LYS A 89 10.55 4.47 -5.56
C LYS A 89 9.54 5.59 -5.67
N LYS A 90 10.00 6.78 -6.09
CA LYS A 90 9.13 7.95 -6.24
C LYS A 90 8.02 7.70 -7.26
N THR A 91 8.38 7.21 -8.45
CA THR A 91 7.42 7.02 -9.55
C THR A 91 6.35 5.99 -9.20
N LEU A 92 6.76 4.83 -8.67
CA LEU A 92 5.80 3.76 -8.35
C LEU A 92 4.88 4.16 -7.19
N ARG A 93 5.40 4.78 -6.13
CA ARG A 93 4.55 5.27 -5.03
C ARG A 93 3.55 6.33 -5.51
N GLN A 94 3.97 7.24 -6.38
CA GLN A 94 3.06 8.21 -6.97
C GLN A 94 1.98 7.56 -7.84
N MET A 95 2.34 6.55 -8.63
CA MET A 95 1.37 5.81 -9.46
C MET A 95 0.36 5.07 -8.60
N ILE A 96 0.81 4.35 -7.56
CA ILE A 96 -0.08 3.64 -6.62
C ILE A 96 -1.01 4.64 -5.93
N TYR A 97 -0.48 5.74 -5.40
CA TYR A 97 -1.29 6.74 -4.72
C TYR A 97 -2.33 7.39 -5.64
N ARG A 98 -1.92 7.78 -6.85
CA ARG A 98 -2.87 8.33 -7.85
C ARG A 98 -3.93 7.31 -8.25
N LYS A 99 -3.56 6.04 -8.38
CA LYS A 99 -4.51 4.96 -8.68
C LYS A 99 -5.56 4.82 -7.56
N LEU A 100 -5.13 4.85 -6.30
CA LEU A 100 -6.03 4.77 -5.15
C LEU A 100 -6.98 5.98 -5.09
N LEU A 101 -6.49 7.18 -5.37
CA LEU A 101 -7.34 8.37 -5.44
C LEU A 101 -8.40 8.26 -6.55
N ARG A 102 -8.06 7.65 -7.71
CA ARG A 102 -9.01 7.44 -8.81
C ARG A 102 -10.02 6.32 -8.53
N LEU A 103 -9.61 5.30 -7.79
CA LEU A 103 -10.52 4.24 -7.35
C LEU A 103 -11.54 4.76 -6.31
N GLY A 104 -11.18 5.82 -5.57
CA GLY A 104 -12.03 6.41 -4.55
C GLY A 104 -12.42 5.39 -3.47
N SER A 105 -13.63 5.49 -2.93
CA SER A 105 -14.13 4.60 -1.87
C SER A 105 -14.35 3.15 -2.31
N SER A 106 -14.52 2.90 -3.62
CA SER A 106 -14.75 1.57 -4.19
C SER A 106 -13.51 0.65 -4.16
N TYR A 107 -12.33 1.16 -3.79
CA TYR A 107 -11.13 0.32 -3.71
C TYR A 107 -11.29 -0.88 -2.76
N LYS A 108 -12.10 -0.73 -1.69
CA LYS A 108 -12.34 -1.79 -0.69
C LYS A 108 -13.07 -3.01 -1.25
N GLU A 109 -13.85 -2.84 -2.29
CA GLU A 109 -14.55 -3.93 -2.99
C GLU A 109 -13.59 -4.76 -3.85
N GLN A 110 -12.46 -4.16 -4.27
CA GLN A 110 -11.55 -4.74 -5.24
C GLN A 110 -10.21 -5.19 -4.64
N ALA A 111 -9.79 -4.62 -3.50
CA ALA A 111 -8.51 -4.92 -2.87
C ALA A 111 -8.51 -4.67 -1.36
N ASN A 112 -7.81 -5.52 -0.62
CA ASN A 112 -7.63 -5.35 0.82
C ASN A 112 -6.66 -4.22 1.16
N THR A 113 -7.01 -3.37 2.11
CA THR A 113 -6.19 -2.24 2.56
C THR A 113 -4.79 -2.67 3.03
N SER A 114 -4.69 -3.79 3.76
CA SER A 114 -3.40 -4.34 4.22
C SER A 114 -2.51 -4.76 3.05
N GLU A 115 -3.06 -5.40 2.02
CA GLU A 115 -2.33 -5.77 0.79
C GLU A 115 -1.81 -4.52 0.06
N ILE A 116 -2.63 -3.48 -0.04
CA ILE A 116 -2.24 -2.20 -0.68
C ILE A 116 -1.07 -1.56 0.05
N VAL A 117 -1.13 -1.46 1.39
CA VAL A 117 -0.05 -0.90 2.22
C VAL A 117 1.23 -1.72 2.06
N GLN A 118 1.13 -3.05 2.13
CA GLN A 118 2.27 -3.94 1.93
C GLN A 118 2.91 -3.76 0.55
N VAL A 119 2.11 -3.67 -0.50
CA VAL A 119 2.58 -3.45 -1.87
C VAL A 119 3.25 -2.08 -2.02
N ALA A 120 2.67 -1.02 -1.44
CA ALA A 120 3.21 0.34 -1.53
C ALA A 120 4.51 0.55 -0.73
N VAL A 121 4.70 -0.18 0.36
CA VAL A 121 5.89 -0.09 1.22
C VAL A 121 6.91 -1.17 0.82
N GLU A 122 6.66 -2.43 1.15
CA GLU A 122 7.61 -3.53 0.94
C GLU A 122 7.79 -3.88 -0.54
N GLY A 123 6.69 -3.91 -1.32
CA GLY A 123 6.74 -4.23 -2.75
C GLY A 123 7.61 -3.25 -3.53
N VAL A 124 7.48 -1.96 -3.24
CA VAL A 124 8.29 -0.91 -3.88
C VAL A 124 9.75 -1.00 -3.44
N GLU A 125 10.06 -1.39 -2.20
CA GLU A 125 11.44 -1.59 -1.72
C GLU A 125 12.13 -2.78 -2.42
N GLN A 126 11.42 -3.87 -2.69
CA GLN A 126 11.97 -4.98 -3.48
C GLN A 126 12.34 -4.52 -4.90
N LEU A 127 11.56 -3.62 -5.50
CA LEU A 127 11.86 -3.05 -6.81
C LEU A 127 13.01 -2.04 -6.79
N GLU A 128 13.23 -1.33 -5.69
CA GLU A 128 14.43 -0.51 -5.50
C GLU A 128 15.70 -1.31 -5.72
N THR A 129 15.82 -2.46 -5.04
CA THR A 129 16.98 -3.34 -5.14
C THR A 129 17.08 -4.00 -6.53
N TYR A 130 15.93 -4.33 -7.13
CA TYR A 130 15.88 -4.85 -8.50
C TYR A 130 16.47 -3.87 -9.52
N PHE A 131 16.11 -2.59 -9.47
CA PHE A 131 16.62 -1.56 -10.40
C PHE A 131 18.02 -1.08 -10.05
N GLY A 132 18.33 -0.96 -8.75
CA GLY A 132 19.62 -0.43 -8.29
C GLY A 132 20.77 -1.42 -8.37
N ALA A 133 20.50 -2.71 -8.15
CA ALA A 133 21.54 -3.73 -8.07
C ALA A 133 21.42 -4.80 -9.18
N TYR A 134 20.24 -5.44 -9.29
CA TYR A 134 20.10 -6.59 -10.20
C TYR A 134 20.22 -6.23 -11.69
N LEU A 135 19.48 -5.22 -12.16
CA LEU A 135 19.49 -4.85 -13.58
C LEU A 135 20.86 -4.39 -14.08
N PRO A 136 21.58 -3.48 -13.39
CA PRO A 136 22.94 -3.11 -13.81
C PRO A 136 23.87 -4.33 -13.82
N GLN A 137 23.82 -5.18 -12.79
CA GLN A 137 24.64 -6.38 -12.72
C GLN A 137 24.32 -7.38 -13.83
N PHE A 138 23.05 -7.50 -14.22
CA PHE A 138 22.63 -8.37 -15.33
C PHE A 138 23.33 -7.98 -16.65
N PHE A 139 23.27 -6.69 -17.01
CA PHE A 139 23.92 -6.23 -18.25
C PHE A 139 25.43 -6.29 -18.17
N TYR A 140 26.02 -5.95 -17.02
CA TYR A 140 27.46 -6.03 -16.82
C TYR A 140 27.96 -7.48 -16.88
N ALA A 141 27.24 -8.42 -16.28
CA ALA A 141 27.60 -9.83 -16.28
C ALA A 141 27.56 -10.47 -17.68
N MET A 142 26.81 -9.90 -18.61
CA MET A 142 26.86 -10.31 -20.02
C MET A 142 28.04 -9.67 -20.77
N LEU A 143 28.37 -8.41 -20.47
CA LEU A 143 29.40 -7.65 -21.16
C LEU A 143 30.81 -8.03 -20.72
N ALA A 144 31.05 -8.28 -19.43
CA ALA A 144 32.37 -8.51 -18.87
C ALA A 144 33.07 -9.79 -19.42
N PRO A 145 32.43 -10.96 -19.49
CA PRO A 145 33.06 -12.15 -20.06
C PRO A 145 33.38 -12.01 -21.54
N LEU A 146 32.55 -11.32 -22.32
CA LEU A 146 32.78 -11.04 -23.73
C LEU A 146 34.02 -10.15 -23.92
N THR A 147 34.18 -9.13 -23.08
CA THR A 147 35.35 -8.24 -23.11
C THR A 147 36.61 -9.00 -22.76
N LEU A 148 36.59 -9.80 -21.70
CA LEU A 148 37.70 -10.63 -21.29
C LEU A 148 38.06 -11.68 -22.33
N PHE A 149 37.07 -12.29 -22.97
CA PHE A 149 37.28 -13.19 -24.10
C PHE A 149 38.01 -12.49 -25.25
N GLY A 150 37.57 -11.28 -25.63
CA GLY A 150 38.24 -10.50 -26.67
C GLY A 150 39.71 -10.24 -26.36
N VAL A 151 40.05 -9.91 -25.10
CA VAL A 151 41.42 -9.66 -24.67
C VAL A 151 42.25 -10.96 -24.62
N LEU A 152 41.72 -11.99 -23.95
CA LEU A 152 42.48 -13.24 -23.77
C LEU A 152 42.55 -14.11 -25.03
N SER A 153 41.62 -13.97 -25.98
CA SER A 153 41.67 -14.69 -27.26
C SER A 153 42.89 -14.31 -28.13
N VAL A 154 43.37 -13.07 -27.99
CA VAL A 154 44.59 -12.60 -28.64
C VAL A 154 45.83 -13.21 -28.02
N VAL A 155 45.82 -13.49 -26.72
CA VAL A 155 46.93 -14.10 -25.96
C VAL A 155 46.94 -15.60 -26.13
N ASN A 156 45.82 -16.26 -25.90
CA ASN A 156 45.66 -17.70 -26.07
C ASN A 156 44.19 -18.07 -26.36
N PHE A 157 43.89 -18.42 -27.58
CA PHE A 157 42.54 -18.73 -28.02
C PHE A 157 41.90 -19.94 -27.33
N PRO A 158 42.62 -21.14 -27.20
CA PRO A 158 42.04 -22.30 -26.55
C PRO A 158 41.64 -22.06 -25.08
N SER A 159 42.49 -21.39 -24.30
CA SER A 159 42.21 -21.08 -22.91
C SER A 159 41.02 -20.09 -22.78
N ALA A 160 40.97 -19.08 -23.64
CA ALA A 160 39.86 -18.12 -23.65
C ALA A 160 38.53 -18.79 -24.00
N VAL A 161 38.48 -19.73 -24.94
CA VAL A 161 37.28 -20.49 -25.32
C VAL A 161 36.79 -21.36 -24.17
N VAL A 162 37.70 -22.09 -23.48
CA VAL A 162 37.31 -22.91 -22.32
C VAL A 162 36.70 -22.05 -21.22
N LEU A 163 37.32 -20.91 -20.89
CA LEU A 163 36.78 -19.97 -19.90
C LEU A 163 35.39 -19.48 -20.32
N LEU A 164 35.21 -19.09 -21.58
CA LEU A 164 33.92 -18.57 -22.08
C LEU A 164 32.83 -19.65 -22.07
N ILE A 165 33.12 -20.91 -22.40
CA ILE A 165 32.15 -22.02 -22.39
C ILE A 165 31.68 -22.34 -20.98
N CYS A 166 32.51 -22.18 -19.96
CA CYS A 166 32.17 -22.43 -18.56
C CYS A 166 31.25 -21.34 -17.98
N VAL A 167 31.26 -20.09 -18.49
CA VAL A 167 30.44 -18.99 -17.97
C VAL A 167 28.93 -19.28 -18.05
N PRO A 168 28.34 -19.75 -19.17
CA PRO A 168 26.91 -20.04 -19.26
C PRO A 168 26.45 -21.17 -18.34
N MET A 169 27.33 -21.99 -17.79
CA MET A 169 26.93 -23.04 -16.84
C MET A 169 26.32 -22.43 -15.56
N ILE A 170 26.76 -21.24 -15.14
CA ILE A 170 26.20 -20.55 -13.95
C ILE A 170 24.70 -20.21 -14.18
N PRO A 171 24.30 -19.44 -15.21
CA PRO A 171 22.88 -19.15 -15.44
C PRO A 171 22.05 -20.40 -15.74
N VAL A 172 22.58 -21.44 -16.37
CA VAL A 172 21.89 -22.71 -16.56
C VAL A 172 21.56 -23.35 -15.22
N THR A 173 22.53 -23.42 -14.30
CA THR A 173 22.31 -23.94 -12.94
C THR A 173 21.26 -23.13 -12.19
N ILE A 174 21.27 -21.79 -12.30
CA ILE A 174 20.27 -20.92 -11.71
C ILE A 174 18.86 -21.27 -12.23
N VAL A 175 18.70 -21.45 -13.54
CA VAL A 175 17.40 -21.79 -14.15
C VAL A 175 16.91 -23.17 -13.69
N MET A 176 17.81 -24.14 -13.53
CA MET A 176 17.44 -25.47 -13.03
C MET A 176 16.90 -25.42 -11.59
N ILE A 177 17.51 -24.63 -10.73
CA ILE A 177 17.11 -24.47 -9.33
C ILE A 177 15.81 -23.63 -9.22
N GLN A 178 15.54 -22.74 -10.17
CA GLN A 178 14.44 -21.78 -10.14
C GLN A 178 13.06 -22.41 -9.93
N ARG A 179 12.76 -23.53 -10.58
CA ARG A 179 11.45 -24.18 -10.47
C ARG A 179 11.18 -24.69 -9.06
N TRP A 180 12.19 -25.28 -8.44
CA TRP A 180 12.11 -25.79 -7.07
C TRP A 180 12.07 -24.64 -6.05
N ALA A 181 12.93 -23.63 -6.25
CA ALA A 181 12.99 -22.43 -5.43
C ALA A 181 11.64 -21.68 -5.39
N LYS A 182 10.97 -21.53 -6.52
CA LYS A 182 9.66 -20.86 -6.60
C LYS A 182 8.60 -21.52 -5.71
N LYS A 183 8.51 -22.87 -5.73
CA LYS A 183 7.55 -23.61 -4.91
C LYS A 183 7.85 -23.47 -3.41
N LEU A 184 9.12 -23.51 -3.03
CA LEU A 184 9.56 -23.37 -1.65
C LEU A 184 9.33 -21.94 -1.13
N LEU A 185 9.63 -20.94 -1.96
CA LEU A 185 9.45 -19.53 -1.62
C LEU A 185 7.96 -19.15 -1.48
N SER A 186 7.10 -19.72 -2.31
CA SER A 186 5.64 -19.53 -2.15
C SER A 186 5.13 -20.06 -0.80
N LYS A 187 5.63 -21.21 -0.35
CA LYS A 187 5.32 -21.74 1.00
C LYS A 187 5.86 -20.86 2.11
N TYR A 188 7.08 -20.33 1.94
CA TYR A 188 7.69 -19.40 2.89
C TYR A 188 6.81 -18.15 3.07
N TRP A 189 6.42 -17.50 1.97
CA TRP A 189 5.57 -16.30 2.03
C TRP A 189 4.20 -16.59 2.65
N GLY A 190 3.58 -17.73 2.35
CA GLY A 190 2.33 -18.14 2.99
C GLY A 190 2.45 -18.29 4.51
N GLN A 191 3.53 -18.92 4.99
CA GLN A 191 3.77 -19.06 6.45
C GLN A 191 4.16 -17.72 7.11
N TYR A 192 4.88 -16.85 6.41
CA TYR A 192 5.23 -15.52 6.89
C TYR A 192 3.98 -14.66 7.11
N THR A 193 3.08 -14.64 6.12
CA THR A 193 1.81 -13.91 6.23
C THR A 193 0.95 -14.46 7.37
N ALA A 194 0.79 -15.79 7.45
CA ALA A 194 -0.01 -16.41 8.51
C ALA A 194 0.53 -16.09 9.91
N LEU A 195 1.86 -16.11 10.08
CA LEU A 195 2.49 -15.71 11.36
C LEU A 195 2.23 -14.25 11.69
N GLY A 196 2.33 -13.36 10.69
CA GLY A 196 2.05 -11.93 10.85
C GLY A 196 0.60 -11.66 11.22
N ASP A 197 -0.34 -12.34 10.58
CA ASP A 197 -1.78 -12.23 10.86
C ASP A 197 -2.09 -12.70 12.29
N THR A 198 -1.56 -13.86 12.70
CA THR A 198 -1.73 -14.37 14.07
C THR A 198 -1.12 -13.43 15.12
N PHE A 199 0.05 -12.84 14.82
CA PHE A 199 0.68 -11.86 15.73
C PHE A 199 -0.18 -10.60 15.88
N LEU A 200 -0.67 -10.07 14.77
CA LEU A 200 -1.53 -8.87 14.77
C LEU A 200 -2.85 -9.14 15.50
N GLU A 201 -3.48 -10.29 15.25
CA GLU A 201 -4.70 -10.72 15.97
C GLU A 201 -4.47 -10.80 17.49
N ASN A 202 -3.37 -11.45 17.91
CA ASN A 202 -3.01 -11.55 19.32
C ASN A 202 -2.74 -10.18 19.95
N LEU A 203 -2.13 -9.25 19.21
CA LEU A 203 -1.87 -7.90 19.70
C LEU A 203 -3.17 -7.09 19.85
N GLN A 204 -4.07 -7.18 18.87
CA GLN A 204 -5.38 -6.52 18.91
C GLN A 204 -6.27 -7.11 20.01
N GLY A 205 -6.21 -8.43 20.20
CA GLY A 205 -6.95 -9.17 21.23
C GLY A 205 -6.27 -9.24 22.60
N LEU A 206 -5.18 -8.47 22.85
CA LEU A 206 -4.37 -8.61 24.06
C LEU A 206 -5.19 -8.42 25.35
N THR A 207 -6.06 -7.41 25.38
CA THR A 207 -6.97 -7.15 26.53
C THR A 207 -7.88 -8.35 26.77
N THR A 208 -8.48 -8.90 25.72
CA THR A 208 -9.33 -10.10 25.81
C THR A 208 -8.55 -11.31 26.32
N THR A 209 -7.33 -11.52 25.80
CA THR A 209 -6.44 -12.60 26.26
C THR A 209 -6.15 -12.48 27.76
N LYS A 210 -5.92 -11.26 28.26
CA LYS A 210 -5.68 -10.99 29.68
C LYS A 210 -6.92 -11.20 30.56
N ILE A 211 -8.09 -10.74 30.11
CA ILE A 211 -9.36 -10.92 30.84
C ILE A 211 -9.70 -12.40 31.05
N TYR A 212 -9.45 -13.23 30.03
CA TYR A 212 -9.76 -14.66 30.07
C TYR A 212 -8.58 -15.53 30.52
N GLU A 213 -7.46 -14.95 30.98
CA GLU A 213 -6.24 -15.66 31.39
C GLU A 213 -5.74 -16.68 30.37
N ALA A 214 -5.94 -16.36 29.06
CA ALA A 214 -5.63 -17.23 27.93
C ALA A 214 -4.18 -17.09 27.42
N ASP A 215 -3.28 -16.48 28.20
CA ASP A 215 -1.89 -16.22 27.83
C ASP A 215 -1.14 -17.49 27.42
N ALA A 216 -1.26 -18.56 28.20
CA ALA A 216 -0.55 -19.80 27.93
C ALA A 216 -1.02 -20.45 26.62
N PHE A 217 -2.33 -20.42 26.35
CA PHE A 217 -2.91 -20.94 25.11
C PHE A 217 -2.41 -20.15 23.88
N LYS A 218 -2.51 -18.82 23.91
CA LYS A 218 -2.07 -17.96 22.82
C LYS A 218 -0.56 -18.00 22.61
N HIS A 219 0.21 -18.12 23.68
CA HIS A 219 1.66 -18.31 23.61
C HIS A 219 2.04 -19.63 22.93
N GLN A 220 1.35 -20.73 23.27
CA GLN A 220 1.59 -22.01 22.62
C GLN A 220 1.25 -21.97 21.13
N GLU A 221 0.10 -21.40 20.75
CA GLU A 221 -0.32 -21.21 19.36
C GLU A 221 0.75 -20.43 18.57
N MET A 222 1.23 -19.31 19.14
CA MET A 222 2.27 -18.48 18.52
C MET A 222 3.60 -19.22 18.38
N ASN A 223 3.99 -20.03 19.37
CA ASN A 223 5.19 -20.85 19.31
C ASN A 223 5.10 -21.93 18.20
N GLU A 224 3.94 -22.56 18.03
CA GLU A 224 3.73 -23.53 16.96
C GLU A 224 3.84 -22.87 15.57
N GLN A 225 3.22 -21.70 15.38
CA GLN A 225 3.33 -20.93 14.13
C GLN A 225 4.77 -20.50 13.86
N SER A 226 5.47 -19.99 14.88
CA SER A 226 6.87 -19.60 14.81
C SER A 226 7.77 -20.77 14.43
N GLU A 227 7.54 -21.95 15.02
CA GLU A 227 8.34 -23.16 14.71
C GLU A 227 8.07 -23.66 13.28
N ARG A 228 6.83 -23.59 12.78
CA ARG A 228 6.51 -23.88 11.38
C ARG A 228 7.23 -22.91 10.44
N PHE A 229 7.21 -21.62 10.76
CA PHE A 229 7.91 -20.58 10.00
C PHE A 229 9.44 -20.80 10.05
N ARG A 230 10.01 -21.09 11.21
CA ARG A 230 11.45 -21.41 11.36
C ARG A 230 11.86 -22.57 10.46
N LYS A 231 11.10 -23.66 10.45
CA LYS A 231 11.39 -24.86 9.63
C LYS A 231 11.41 -24.54 8.14
N ILE A 232 10.45 -23.73 7.65
CA ILE A 232 10.43 -23.37 6.23
C ILE A 232 11.55 -22.38 5.89
N THR A 233 11.85 -21.43 6.79
CA THR A 233 12.96 -20.48 6.66
C THR A 233 14.30 -21.21 6.54
N MET A 234 14.53 -22.20 7.38
CA MET A 234 15.76 -23.01 7.30
C MET A 234 15.87 -23.78 6.00
N LYS A 235 14.76 -24.30 5.45
CA LYS A 235 14.76 -24.96 4.13
C LYS A 235 15.09 -23.97 3.01
N VAL A 236 14.55 -22.75 3.06
CA VAL A 236 14.87 -21.68 2.09
C VAL A 236 16.35 -21.31 2.19
N LEU A 237 16.85 -21.10 3.40
CA LEU A 237 18.26 -20.76 3.64
C LEU A 237 19.21 -21.86 3.13
N THR A 238 18.92 -23.13 3.43
CA THR A 238 19.70 -24.26 2.94
C THR A 238 19.72 -24.32 1.40
N MET A 239 18.57 -24.08 0.78
CA MET A 239 18.47 -24.00 -0.68
C MET A 239 19.35 -22.87 -1.24
N GLN A 240 19.31 -21.69 -0.61
CA GLN A 240 20.10 -20.53 -1.05
C GLN A 240 21.59 -20.80 -0.92
N LEU A 241 22.04 -21.31 0.22
CA LEU A 241 23.45 -21.64 0.47
C LEU A 241 23.96 -22.71 -0.50
N ASN A 242 23.19 -23.79 -0.71
CA ASN A 242 23.56 -24.83 -1.68
C ASN A 242 23.65 -24.27 -3.11
N SER A 243 22.73 -23.37 -3.48
CA SER A 243 22.75 -22.71 -4.79
C SER A 243 24.04 -21.89 -4.97
N ILE A 244 24.43 -21.12 -3.96
CA ILE A 244 25.67 -20.32 -3.97
C ILE A 244 26.89 -21.25 -4.05
N THR A 245 26.94 -22.32 -3.26
CA THR A 245 28.04 -23.29 -3.26
C THR A 245 28.23 -23.93 -4.63
N ILE A 246 27.12 -24.30 -5.32
CA ILE A 246 27.22 -24.88 -6.68
C ILE A 246 27.73 -23.83 -7.67
N MET A 247 27.26 -22.58 -7.57
CA MET A 247 27.76 -21.50 -8.43
C MET A 247 29.25 -21.21 -8.18
N ASP A 248 29.69 -21.24 -6.94
CA ASP A 248 31.09 -21.07 -6.57
C ASP A 248 31.95 -22.21 -7.10
N LEU A 249 31.46 -23.44 -7.01
CA LEU A 249 32.16 -24.61 -7.57
C LEU A 249 32.35 -24.47 -9.09
N ILE A 250 31.34 -24.02 -9.82
CA ILE A 250 31.41 -23.78 -11.26
C ILE A 250 32.38 -22.64 -11.57
N ALA A 251 32.29 -21.53 -10.82
CA ALA A 251 33.10 -20.34 -11.04
C ALA A 251 34.61 -20.63 -10.80
N TYR A 252 34.94 -21.18 -9.64
CA TYR A 252 36.33 -21.49 -9.31
C TYR A 252 36.86 -22.73 -10.06
N GLY A 253 36.00 -23.72 -10.32
CA GLY A 253 36.32 -24.86 -11.15
C GLY A 253 36.64 -24.46 -12.60
N GLY A 254 35.83 -23.58 -13.19
CA GLY A 254 36.04 -23.01 -14.52
C GLY A 254 37.35 -22.19 -14.60
N ALA A 255 37.61 -21.35 -13.58
CA ALA A 255 38.84 -20.60 -13.49
C ALA A 255 40.07 -21.57 -13.38
N ALA A 256 39.96 -22.59 -12.55
CA ALA A 256 41.02 -23.60 -12.39
C ALA A 256 41.32 -24.34 -13.72
N LEU A 257 40.27 -24.71 -14.48
CA LEU A 257 40.46 -25.33 -15.81
C LEU A 257 41.21 -24.41 -16.77
N GLY A 258 40.88 -23.11 -16.80
CA GLY A 258 41.58 -22.12 -17.59
C GLY A 258 43.07 -21.99 -17.20
N VAL A 259 43.36 -21.96 -15.91
CA VAL A 259 44.74 -21.91 -15.36
C VAL A 259 45.52 -23.15 -15.70
N ILE A 260 44.96 -24.35 -15.51
CA ILE A 260 45.58 -25.62 -15.84
C ILE A 260 45.92 -25.66 -17.33
N LEU A 261 44.99 -25.29 -18.20
CA LEU A 261 45.21 -25.29 -19.65
C LEU A 261 46.31 -24.29 -20.05
N ALA A 262 46.29 -23.07 -19.50
CA ALA A 262 47.32 -22.07 -19.75
C ALA A 262 48.73 -22.55 -19.32
N THR A 263 48.81 -23.26 -18.19
CA THR A 263 50.07 -23.82 -17.68
C THR A 263 50.59 -24.97 -18.56
N ILE A 264 49.68 -25.85 -19.06
CA ILE A 264 50.06 -26.92 -20.01
C ILE A 264 50.60 -26.31 -21.30
N GLN A 265 49.92 -25.30 -21.85
CA GLN A 265 50.34 -24.65 -23.08
C GLN A 265 51.61 -23.81 -22.94
N LEU A 266 51.90 -23.28 -21.75
CA LEU A 266 53.19 -22.67 -21.45
C LEU A 266 54.31 -23.72 -21.53
N LYS A 267 54.10 -24.93 -20.97
CA LYS A 267 55.03 -26.03 -21.06
C LYS A 267 55.30 -26.50 -22.51
N GLU A 268 54.24 -26.46 -23.35
CA GLU A 268 54.33 -26.81 -24.77
C GLU A 268 54.90 -25.68 -25.65
N GLY A 269 55.19 -24.51 -25.07
CA GLY A 269 55.72 -23.35 -25.80
C GLY A 269 54.68 -22.62 -26.67
N GLN A 270 53.41 -22.92 -26.50
CA GLN A 270 52.32 -22.29 -27.27
C GLN A 270 51.89 -20.93 -26.71
N VAL A 271 52.27 -20.63 -25.47
CA VAL A 271 52.00 -19.38 -24.75
C VAL A 271 53.27 -18.92 -24.07
N ASP A 272 53.55 -17.63 -24.10
CA ASP A 272 54.66 -17.03 -23.36
C ASP A 272 54.31 -16.88 -21.87
N LEU A 273 55.32 -16.58 -21.05
CA LEU A 273 55.17 -16.44 -19.62
C LEU A 273 54.20 -15.27 -19.27
N PHE A 274 54.24 -14.17 -20.03
CA PHE A 274 53.33 -13.06 -19.88
C PHE A 274 51.86 -13.50 -20.04
N GLY A 275 51.57 -14.23 -21.11
CA GLY A 275 50.21 -14.69 -21.41
C GLY A 275 49.69 -15.67 -20.36
N CYS A 276 50.52 -16.60 -19.90
CA CYS A 276 50.17 -17.53 -18.84
C CYS A 276 49.80 -16.78 -17.54
N ILE A 277 50.67 -15.87 -17.08
CA ILE A 277 50.40 -15.07 -15.87
C ILE A 277 49.14 -14.21 -16.04
N LEU A 278 48.96 -13.59 -17.20
CA LEU A 278 47.78 -12.78 -17.47
C LEU A 278 46.47 -13.60 -17.41
N ILE A 279 46.47 -14.82 -17.97
CA ILE A 279 45.31 -15.72 -17.87
C ILE A 279 45.04 -16.09 -16.43
N ILE A 280 46.07 -16.41 -15.63
CA ILE A 280 45.93 -16.74 -14.20
C ILE A 280 45.30 -15.57 -13.44
N LEU A 281 45.77 -14.35 -13.65
CA LEU A 281 45.29 -13.15 -12.95
C LEU A 281 43.86 -12.77 -13.33
N LEU A 282 43.45 -12.99 -14.61
CA LEU A 282 42.11 -12.62 -15.11
C LEU A 282 41.11 -13.77 -15.10
N ALA A 283 41.54 -15.03 -14.87
CA ALA A 283 40.64 -16.19 -14.91
C ALA A 283 39.45 -16.06 -13.96
N ALA A 284 39.65 -15.52 -12.77
CA ALA A 284 38.56 -15.30 -11.81
C ALA A 284 37.58 -14.22 -12.27
N ASP A 285 38.05 -13.17 -12.95
CA ASP A 285 37.26 -12.05 -13.42
C ASP A 285 36.22 -12.44 -14.50
N PHE A 286 36.41 -13.57 -15.18
CA PHE A 286 35.41 -14.15 -16.07
C PHE A 286 34.13 -14.55 -15.37
N PHE A 287 34.23 -15.07 -14.14
CA PHE A 287 33.14 -15.70 -13.43
C PHE A 287 32.51 -14.79 -12.36
N LEU A 288 33.29 -13.87 -11.76
CA LEU A 288 32.83 -12.99 -10.69
C LEU A 288 31.58 -12.21 -11.05
N PRO A 289 31.43 -11.61 -12.25
CA PRO A 289 30.18 -10.88 -12.61
C PRO A 289 28.96 -11.79 -12.65
N MET A 290 29.08 -13.00 -13.19
CA MET A 290 27.99 -13.98 -13.25
C MET A 290 27.65 -14.57 -11.88
N ARG A 291 28.69 -14.83 -11.06
CA ARG A 291 28.52 -15.27 -9.67
C ARG A 291 27.73 -14.24 -8.86
N LEU A 292 28.07 -12.94 -8.97
CA LEU A 292 27.36 -11.85 -8.33
C LEU A 292 25.91 -11.73 -8.85
N LEU A 293 25.71 -11.92 -10.16
CA LEU A 293 24.35 -11.99 -10.73
C LEU A 293 23.55 -13.13 -10.11
N GLY A 294 24.17 -14.28 -9.86
CA GLY A 294 23.57 -15.43 -9.19
C GLY A 294 23.14 -15.11 -7.76
N SER A 295 23.92 -14.36 -7.00
CA SER A 295 23.54 -13.93 -5.65
C SER A 295 22.35 -12.97 -5.65
N PHE A 296 22.19 -12.16 -6.69
CA PHE A 296 21.03 -11.27 -6.87
C PHE A 296 19.77 -11.96 -7.42
N PHE A 297 19.85 -13.26 -7.70
CA PHE A 297 18.71 -14.01 -8.24
C PHE A 297 17.45 -13.95 -7.38
N HIS A 298 17.61 -14.09 -6.05
CA HIS A 298 16.49 -14.04 -5.11
C HIS A 298 15.85 -12.64 -5.05
N ILE A 299 16.67 -11.60 -5.17
CA ILE A 299 16.23 -10.21 -5.25
C ILE A 299 15.39 -10.01 -6.53
N ALA A 300 15.84 -10.54 -7.65
CA ALA A 300 15.09 -10.48 -8.89
C ALA A 300 13.74 -11.21 -8.79
N MET A 301 13.69 -12.37 -8.15
CA MET A 301 12.43 -13.10 -7.92
C MET A 301 11.45 -12.32 -7.05
N ASN A 302 11.93 -11.75 -5.94
CA ASN A 302 11.09 -10.94 -5.07
C ASN A 302 10.61 -9.67 -5.79
N GLY A 303 11.48 -9.00 -6.54
CA GLY A 303 11.12 -7.85 -7.36
C GLY A 303 10.08 -8.18 -8.43
N MET A 304 10.18 -9.34 -9.09
CA MET A 304 9.17 -9.80 -10.04
C MET A 304 7.82 -10.07 -9.38
N ALA A 305 7.81 -10.76 -8.23
CA ALA A 305 6.59 -11.01 -7.48
C ALA A 305 5.92 -9.72 -6.99
N ALA A 306 6.73 -8.76 -6.51
CA ALA A 306 6.25 -7.42 -6.14
C ALA A 306 5.70 -6.66 -7.34
N SER A 307 6.38 -6.73 -8.48
CA SER A 307 5.92 -6.12 -9.75
C SER A 307 4.54 -6.65 -10.17
N ASP A 308 4.33 -7.97 -10.09
CA ASP A 308 3.04 -8.58 -10.45
C ASP A 308 1.91 -8.09 -9.54
N LYS A 309 2.16 -7.95 -8.24
CA LYS A 309 1.19 -7.38 -7.30
C LYS A 309 0.90 -5.90 -7.57
N ILE A 310 1.95 -5.10 -7.82
CA ILE A 310 1.80 -3.67 -8.14
C ILE A 310 0.98 -3.50 -9.43
N PHE A 311 1.29 -4.25 -10.49
CA PHE A 311 0.54 -4.13 -11.73
C PHE A 311 -0.89 -4.63 -11.60
N ARG A 312 -1.15 -5.68 -10.80
CA ARG A 312 -2.53 -6.10 -10.50
C ARG A 312 -3.33 -4.95 -9.88
N LEU A 313 -2.72 -4.21 -8.92
CA LEU A 313 -3.37 -3.03 -8.34
C LEU A 313 -3.56 -1.89 -9.35
N LEU A 314 -2.54 -1.61 -10.18
CA LEU A 314 -2.62 -0.55 -11.19
C LEU A 314 -3.60 -0.87 -12.33
N ASP A 315 -3.85 -2.15 -12.60
CA ASP A 315 -4.76 -2.63 -13.65
C ASP A 315 -6.21 -2.78 -13.17
N LEU A 316 -6.49 -2.53 -11.89
CA LEU A 316 -7.88 -2.53 -11.39
C LEU A 316 -8.73 -1.56 -12.25
N PRO A 317 -9.96 -1.95 -12.60
CA PRO A 317 -10.83 -1.08 -13.38
C PRO A 317 -11.10 0.22 -12.60
N GLU A 318 -10.86 1.35 -13.25
CA GLU A 318 -11.21 2.66 -12.71
C GLU A 318 -12.71 2.91 -12.96
N PRO A 319 -13.39 3.58 -12.02
CA PRO A 319 -14.75 4.04 -12.28
C PRO A 319 -14.77 4.92 -13.54
N GLU A 320 -15.78 4.75 -14.37
CA GLU A 320 -15.98 5.62 -15.52
C GLU A 320 -16.07 7.08 -15.09
N MET A 321 -15.33 7.96 -15.77
CA MET A 321 -15.43 9.39 -15.52
C MET A 321 -16.77 9.89 -16.02
N LYS A 322 -17.66 10.20 -15.08
CA LYS A 322 -18.95 10.81 -15.33
C LYS A 322 -18.78 12.32 -15.31
N LEU A 323 -19.48 13.02 -16.20
CA LEU A 323 -19.35 14.47 -16.35
C LEU A 323 -20.61 15.23 -15.90
N THR A 324 -21.68 14.51 -15.58
CA THR A 324 -22.95 15.11 -15.23
C THR A 324 -22.90 15.67 -13.80
N SER A 325 -23.32 16.91 -13.65
CA SER A 325 -23.39 17.58 -12.35
C SER A 325 -24.74 17.34 -11.69
N VAL A 326 -24.75 17.37 -10.35
CA VAL A 326 -25.99 17.37 -9.56
C VAL A 326 -26.83 18.60 -9.97
N PRO A 327 -28.12 18.44 -10.28
CA PRO A 327 -29.00 19.55 -10.63
C PRO A 327 -29.28 20.45 -9.43
N THR A 328 -29.73 21.68 -9.69
CA THR A 328 -30.14 22.64 -8.62
C THR A 328 -31.30 22.11 -7.79
N GLU A 329 -32.18 21.32 -8.41
CA GLU A 329 -33.26 20.59 -7.74
C GLU A 329 -32.71 19.25 -7.24
N CYS A 330 -32.28 19.20 -5.99
CA CYS A 330 -31.70 18.02 -5.35
C CYS A 330 -32.78 17.15 -4.65
N SER A 331 -33.92 16.90 -5.30
CA SER A 331 -34.87 15.87 -4.84
C SER A 331 -34.31 14.50 -5.18
N ILE A 332 -34.41 13.53 -4.27
CA ILE A 332 -33.89 12.19 -4.49
C ILE A 332 -35.05 11.21 -4.54
N GLN A 333 -35.09 10.35 -5.55
CA GLN A 333 -36.09 9.29 -5.67
C GLN A 333 -35.42 7.95 -5.85
N CYS A 334 -35.89 6.95 -5.13
CA CYS A 334 -35.49 5.56 -5.26
C CYS A 334 -36.69 4.73 -5.69
N CYS A 335 -36.58 3.99 -6.80
CA CYS A 335 -37.63 3.16 -7.35
C CYS A 335 -37.16 1.71 -7.47
N ASP A 336 -37.87 0.77 -6.85
CA ASP A 336 -37.58 -0.67 -6.82
C ASP A 336 -36.11 -1.00 -6.50
N LEU A 337 -35.55 -0.29 -5.48
CA LEU A 337 -34.14 -0.42 -5.12
C LEU A 337 -33.86 -1.76 -4.44
N ARG A 338 -33.00 -2.57 -5.09
CA ARG A 338 -32.52 -3.87 -4.58
C ARG A 338 -31.01 -3.88 -4.49
N PHE A 339 -30.47 -4.55 -3.48
CA PHE A 339 -29.02 -4.62 -3.31
C PHE A 339 -28.56 -5.91 -2.66
N PHE A 340 -27.42 -6.43 -3.14
CA PHE A 340 -26.75 -7.64 -2.68
C PHE A 340 -25.27 -7.32 -2.37
N TYR A 341 -24.75 -7.71 -1.21
CA TYR A 341 -23.30 -7.68 -0.95
C TYR A 341 -22.60 -8.89 -1.54
N GLU A 342 -23.28 -10.05 -1.56
CA GLU A 342 -22.80 -11.32 -2.11
C GLU A 342 -23.92 -11.98 -2.90
N GLU A 343 -23.56 -12.80 -3.89
CA GLU A 343 -24.56 -13.55 -4.66
C GLU A 343 -25.42 -14.42 -3.72
N GLY A 344 -26.74 -14.22 -3.80
CA GLY A 344 -27.72 -14.99 -3.03
C GLY A 344 -28.14 -14.40 -1.68
N ARG A 345 -27.55 -13.27 -1.23
CA ARG A 345 -27.98 -12.57 -0.02
C ARG A 345 -28.47 -11.15 -0.32
N GLU A 346 -29.75 -11.03 -0.64
CA GLU A 346 -30.42 -9.75 -0.84
C GLU A 346 -30.57 -9.02 0.50
N ILE A 347 -30.21 -7.73 0.52
CA ILE A 347 -30.31 -6.86 1.71
C ILE A 347 -31.43 -5.83 1.56
N LEU A 348 -31.69 -5.37 0.35
CA LEU A 348 -32.79 -4.45 0.04
C LEU A 348 -33.70 -5.09 -0.99
N HIS A 349 -35.00 -5.12 -0.70
CA HIS A 349 -36.02 -5.90 -1.42
C HIS A 349 -37.02 -5.02 -2.17
N GLY A 350 -36.55 -4.17 -3.10
CA GLY A 350 -37.45 -3.35 -3.91
C GLY A 350 -37.99 -2.12 -3.17
N ILE A 351 -37.07 -1.33 -2.58
CA ILE A 351 -37.39 -0.15 -1.78
C ILE A 351 -37.79 1.02 -2.67
N ASN A 352 -38.88 1.68 -2.30
CA ASN A 352 -39.35 2.93 -2.90
C ASN A 352 -39.28 4.05 -1.85
N MET A 353 -38.46 5.09 -2.09
CA MET A 353 -38.29 6.23 -1.19
C MET A 353 -38.23 7.53 -1.97
N SER A 354 -38.73 8.60 -1.37
CA SER A 354 -38.65 9.97 -1.90
C SER A 354 -38.10 10.92 -0.83
N PHE A 355 -37.12 11.73 -1.21
CA PHE A 355 -36.52 12.76 -0.37
C PHE A 355 -36.68 14.11 -1.08
N PRO A 356 -37.80 14.82 -0.87
CA PRO A 356 -38.03 16.11 -1.50
C PRO A 356 -36.99 17.14 -1.10
N LYS A 357 -36.68 18.09 -1.97
CA LYS A 357 -35.78 19.20 -1.67
C LYS A 357 -36.25 19.97 -0.44
N GLY A 358 -35.35 20.20 0.50
CA GLY A 358 -35.63 20.93 1.74
C GLY A 358 -36.48 20.16 2.73
N SER A 359 -36.68 18.84 2.55
CA SER A 359 -37.42 18.02 3.51
C SER A 359 -36.50 17.43 4.58
N PHE A 360 -37.07 17.16 5.73
CA PHE A 360 -36.44 16.37 6.79
C PHE A 360 -37.06 14.96 6.80
N THR A 361 -36.31 13.98 6.27
CA THR A 361 -36.76 12.59 6.20
C THR A 361 -35.93 11.71 7.12
N ALA A 362 -36.61 10.83 7.85
CA ALA A 362 -35.94 9.88 8.74
C ALA A 362 -36.09 8.44 8.22
N ILE A 363 -35.07 7.61 8.47
CA ILE A 363 -35.07 6.16 8.23
C ILE A 363 -34.83 5.48 9.56
N VAL A 364 -35.77 4.66 10.01
CA VAL A 364 -35.72 3.95 11.28
C VAL A 364 -35.94 2.45 11.08
N GLY A 365 -35.58 1.63 12.07
CA GLY A 365 -35.74 0.18 12.05
C GLY A 365 -34.68 -0.53 12.87
N GLU A 366 -34.79 -1.83 13.03
CA GLU A 366 -33.85 -2.63 13.79
C GLU A 366 -32.43 -2.63 13.20
N SER A 367 -31.43 -3.04 13.99
CA SER A 367 -30.05 -3.15 13.50
C SER A 367 -29.97 -4.23 12.43
N GLY A 368 -29.25 -3.94 11.34
CA GLY A 368 -29.06 -4.89 10.23
C GLY A 368 -30.18 -4.91 9.18
N CYS A 369 -31.25 -4.10 9.30
CA CYS A 369 -32.34 -4.08 8.32
C CYS A 369 -32.01 -3.35 7.00
N GLY A 370 -30.78 -2.81 6.80
CA GLY A 370 -30.34 -2.21 5.54
C GLY A 370 -30.21 -0.68 5.53
N LYS A 371 -30.42 0.04 6.65
CA LYS A 371 -30.37 1.53 6.71
C LYS A 371 -29.06 2.12 6.20
N SER A 372 -27.92 1.65 6.72
CA SER A 372 -26.60 2.16 6.31
C SER A 372 -26.20 1.71 4.90
N THR A 373 -26.85 0.67 4.37
CA THR A 373 -26.71 0.28 2.96
C THR A 373 -27.34 1.32 2.06
N ILE A 374 -28.52 1.85 2.42
CA ILE A 374 -29.18 2.93 1.68
C ILE A 374 -28.31 4.18 1.66
N SER A 375 -27.80 4.65 2.81
CA SER A 375 -26.91 5.81 2.87
C SER A 375 -25.64 5.62 2.03
N SER A 376 -25.07 4.42 2.03
CA SER A 376 -23.89 4.09 1.23
C SER A 376 -24.18 4.09 -0.28
N ILE A 377 -25.36 3.66 -0.70
CA ILE A 377 -25.78 3.70 -2.11
C ILE A 377 -26.01 5.15 -2.53
N LEU A 378 -26.73 5.96 -1.73
CA LEU A 378 -26.99 7.38 -2.01
C LEU A 378 -25.70 8.19 -2.12
N MET A 379 -24.65 7.82 -1.37
CA MET A 379 -23.31 8.40 -1.47
C MET A 379 -22.46 7.84 -2.62
N GLY A 380 -23.02 6.97 -3.46
CA GLY A 380 -22.30 6.34 -4.57
C GLY A 380 -21.16 5.39 -4.15
N ARG A 381 -21.12 4.98 -2.86
CA ARG A 381 -20.10 4.06 -2.31
C ARG A 381 -20.38 2.62 -2.69
N ASN A 382 -21.65 2.19 -2.59
CA ASN A 382 -22.09 0.86 -3.02
C ASN A 382 -22.69 1.00 -4.42
N ARG A 383 -22.10 0.28 -5.37
CA ARG A 383 -22.51 0.24 -6.78
C ARG A 383 -23.10 -1.14 -7.09
N GLY A 384 -23.77 -1.29 -8.23
CA GLY A 384 -24.36 -2.57 -8.62
C GLY A 384 -25.72 -2.86 -7.98
N TYR A 385 -26.42 -1.85 -7.50
CA TYR A 385 -27.82 -1.95 -7.13
C TYR A 385 -28.70 -2.15 -8.37
N ILE A 386 -29.85 -2.79 -8.17
CA ILE A 386 -30.91 -2.95 -9.18
C ILE A 386 -32.01 -1.94 -8.84
N GLY A 387 -32.74 -1.46 -9.84
CA GLY A 387 -33.71 -0.38 -9.71
C GLY A 387 -33.14 0.96 -10.14
N GLU A 388 -33.87 2.03 -9.88
CA GLU A 388 -33.49 3.37 -10.32
C GLU A 388 -33.38 4.32 -9.12
N ILE A 389 -32.29 5.12 -9.11
CA ILE A 389 -32.13 6.23 -8.18
C ILE A 389 -31.87 7.48 -9.01
N THR A 390 -32.71 8.50 -8.82
CA THR A 390 -32.53 9.80 -9.49
C THR A 390 -32.30 10.90 -8.47
N VAL A 391 -31.48 11.89 -8.87
CA VAL A 391 -31.30 13.15 -8.15
C VAL A 391 -31.80 14.26 -9.08
N GLY A 392 -32.95 14.85 -8.74
CA GLY A 392 -33.76 15.55 -9.72
C GLY A 392 -34.21 14.57 -10.81
N ASP A 393 -33.96 14.94 -12.05
CA ASP A 393 -34.28 14.07 -13.22
C ASP A 393 -33.09 13.29 -13.73
N ILE A 394 -31.96 13.27 -12.99
CA ILE A 394 -30.71 12.65 -13.44
C ILE A 394 -30.45 11.35 -12.66
N PRO A 395 -30.22 10.22 -13.34
CA PRO A 395 -29.84 8.99 -12.66
C PRO A 395 -28.54 9.16 -11.84
N LEU A 396 -28.54 8.67 -10.59
CA LEU A 396 -27.36 8.70 -9.72
C LEU A 396 -26.15 8.03 -10.40
N SER A 397 -26.43 7.02 -11.22
CA SER A 397 -25.42 6.32 -12.01
C SER A 397 -24.70 7.20 -13.05
N GLU A 398 -25.21 8.35 -13.43
CA GLU A 398 -24.63 9.28 -14.40
C GLU A 398 -23.93 10.49 -13.75
N ILE A 399 -24.18 10.73 -12.46
CA ILE A 399 -23.63 11.87 -11.72
C ILE A 399 -22.14 11.64 -11.43
N SER A 400 -21.33 12.70 -11.64
CA SER A 400 -19.90 12.65 -11.29
C SER A 400 -19.69 12.60 -9.78
N GLU A 401 -18.71 11.81 -9.33
CA GLU A 401 -18.38 11.67 -7.91
C GLU A 401 -18.01 13.04 -7.29
N GLU A 402 -17.28 13.87 -8.03
CA GLU A 402 -16.90 15.22 -7.59
C GLU A 402 -18.14 16.09 -7.32
N SER A 403 -19.11 16.08 -8.24
CA SER A 403 -20.37 16.83 -8.07
C SER A 403 -21.23 16.25 -6.95
N LEU A 404 -21.26 14.92 -6.82
CA LEU A 404 -21.99 14.28 -5.71
C LEU A 404 -21.39 14.69 -4.36
N MET A 405 -20.06 14.57 -4.18
CA MET A 405 -19.38 14.94 -2.93
C MET A 405 -19.50 16.44 -2.59
N LYS A 406 -19.57 17.30 -3.61
CA LYS A 406 -19.78 18.74 -3.41
C LYS A 406 -21.20 19.07 -2.92
N ASN A 407 -22.20 18.30 -3.32
CA ASN A 407 -23.61 18.57 -3.03
C ASN A 407 -24.18 17.71 -1.89
N PHE A 408 -23.50 16.64 -1.50
CA PHE A 408 -23.91 15.73 -0.44
C PHE A 408 -22.87 15.68 0.68
N THR A 409 -23.31 15.89 1.90
CA THR A 409 -22.46 15.71 3.09
C THR A 409 -22.94 14.51 3.88
N TYR A 410 -22.02 13.62 4.20
CA TYR A 410 -22.27 12.41 4.99
C TYR A 410 -21.57 12.47 6.33
N VAL A 411 -22.32 12.30 7.41
CA VAL A 411 -21.82 12.25 8.78
C VAL A 411 -22.24 10.92 9.43
N SER A 412 -21.28 10.08 9.74
CA SER A 412 -21.51 8.80 10.42
C SER A 412 -21.11 8.86 11.90
N HIS A 413 -21.49 7.82 12.66
CA HIS A 413 -21.04 7.65 14.04
C HIS A 413 -19.53 7.52 14.19
N GLN A 414 -18.81 7.10 13.14
CA GLN A 414 -17.36 6.98 13.08
C GLN A 414 -16.77 7.94 12.02
N SER A 415 -17.09 9.22 12.13
CA SER A 415 -16.50 10.22 11.25
C SER A 415 -14.98 10.32 11.52
N TYR A 416 -14.17 10.05 10.48
CA TYR A 416 -12.71 10.06 10.62
C TYR A 416 -12.16 11.48 10.78
N LEU A 417 -11.34 11.69 11.80
CA LEU A 417 -10.59 12.91 12.05
C LEU A 417 -9.09 12.62 11.84
N PHE A 418 -8.44 13.45 11.03
CA PHE A 418 -7.03 13.28 10.72
C PHE A 418 -6.14 13.80 11.85
N LYS A 419 -5.00 13.14 12.05
CA LYS A 419 -3.93 13.65 12.89
C LYS A 419 -3.45 15.00 12.34
N GLY A 420 -3.34 16.00 13.21
CA GLY A 420 -2.99 17.37 12.85
C GLY A 420 -3.73 18.36 13.76
N THR A 421 -3.94 19.58 13.32
CA THR A 421 -4.66 20.59 14.10
C THR A 421 -6.18 20.53 13.83
N VAL A 422 -6.97 21.13 14.72
CA VAL A 422 -8.41 21.37 14.52
C VAL A 422 -8.60 22.22 13.25
N ARG A 423 -7.78 23.25 13.05
CA ARG A 423 -7.75 24.10 11.85
C ARG A 423 -7.62 23.28 10.57
N GLU A 424 -6.61 22.40 10.50
CA GLU A 424 -6.37 21.55 9.33
C GLU A 424 -7.58 20.63 9.04
N ASN A 425 -8.19 20.06 10.06
CA ASN A 425 -9.37 19.21 9.90
C ASN A 425 -10.61 19.98 9.39
N LEU A 426 -10.80 21.22 9.81
CA LEU A 426 -11.92 22.05 9.33
C LEU A 426 -11.67 22.56 7.90
N LEU A 427 -10.43 22.99 7.58
CA LEU A 427 -10.07 23.48 6.24
C LEU A 427 -10.16 22.40 5.15
N MET A 428 -10.23 21.12 5.49
CA MET A 428 -10.55 20.07 4.53
C MET A 428 -11.94 20.23 3.90
N ALA A 429 -12.90 20.80 4.64
CA ALA A 429 -14.24 21.05 4.11
C ALA A 429 -14.28 22.29 3.21
N ARG A 430 -13.54 23.33 3.57
CA ARG A 430 -13.42 24.57 2.79
C ARG A 430 -12.05 25.19 3.02
N SER A 431 -11.16 25.05 2.03
CA SER A 431 -9.77 25.45 2.14
C SER A 431 -9.54 26.97 2.24
N ASP A 432 -10.50 27.77 1.79
CA ASP A 432 -10.51 29.24 1.80
C ASP A 432 -11.33 29.85 2.94
N ALA A 433 -11.79 29.03 3.90
CA ALA A 433 -12.60 29.51 5.02
C ALA A 433 -11.79 30.48 5.90
N SER A 434 -12.42 31.64 6.23
CA SER A 434 -11.84 32.60 7.16
C SER A 434 -11.81 32.03 8.59
N GLU A 435 -10.90 32.52 9.41
CA GLU A 435 -10.82 32.14 10.83
C GLU A 435 -12.13 32.40 11.58
N THR A 436 -12.81 33.48 11.24
CA THR A 436 -14.15 33.79 11.77
C THR A 436 -15.16 32.71 11.41
N ALA A 437 -15.13 32.18 10.18
CA ALA A 437 -16.03 31.10 9.75
C ALA A 437 -15.74 29.80 10.53
N LEU A 438 -14.46 29.50 10.79
CA LEU A 438 -14.08 28.33 11.58
C LEU A 438 -14.61 28.44 13.02
N TRP A 439 -14.45 29.60 13.67
CA TRP A 439 -14.97 29.81 15.01
C TRP A 439 -16.50 29.79 15.06
N ASN A 440 -17.19 30.35 14.06
CA ASN A 440 -18.64 30.35 14.01
C ASN A 440 -19.23 28.93 13.97
N VAL A 441 -18.65 28.02 13.17
CA VAL A 441 -19.15 26.63 13.15
C VAL A 441 -18.80 25.88 14.44
N LEU A 442 -17.69 26.18 15.09
CA LEU A 442 -17.34 25.62 16.39
C LEU A 442 -18.27 26.11 17.51
N GLU A 443 -18.71 27.38 17.45
CA GLU A 443 -19.71 27.93 18.37
C GLU A 443 -21.09 27.27 18.17
N GLN A 444 -21.53 27.08 16.92
CA GLN A 444 -22.76 26.37 16.59
C GLN A 444 -22.82 24.98 17.21
N VAL A 445 -21.73 24.23 17.17
CA VAL A 445 -21.67 22.88 17.75
C VAL A 445 -21.22 22.86 19.22
N LYS A 446 -21.16 24.01 19.89
CA LYS A 446 -20.75 24.17 21.29
C LYS A 446 -19.39 23.53 21.63
N LEU A 447 -18.43 23.64 20.74
CA LEU A 447 -17.07 23.15 20.93
C LEU A 447 -16.06 24.29 21.13
N ALA A 448 -16.45 25.55 20.84
CA ALA A 448 -15.57 26.71 20.87
C ALA A 448 -14.96 26.96 22.25
N ASP A 449 -15.76 26.92 23.32
CA ASP A 449 -15.28 27.22 24.68
C ASP A 449 -14.26 26.17 25.16
N PHE A 450 -14.48 24.90 24.85
CA PHE A 450 -13.51 23.85 25.11
C PHE A 450 -12.18 24.13 24.40
N LEU A 451 -12.22 24.42 23.09
CA LEU A 451 -11.02 24.68 22.32
C LEU A 451 -10.30 25.97 22.73
N ARG A 452 -11.03 27.02 23.15
CA ARG A 452 -10.42 28.25 23.68
C ARG A 452 -9.61 28.03 24.97
N ASN A 453 -10.01 27.02 25.77
CA ASN A 453 -9.27 26.61 26.98
C ASN A 453 -8.07 25.71 26.68
N GLU A 454 -7.97 25.19 25.47
CA GLU A 454 -6.83 24.46 24.93
C GLU A 454 -5.98 25.41 24.05
N GLU A 455 -5.41 24.93 22.96
CA GLU A 455 -4.61 25.74 22.01
C GLU A 455 -5.45 26.36 20.88
N GLY A 456 -6.75 26.50 21.06
CA GLY A 456 -7.68 27.05 20.08
C GLY A 456 -7.78 26.20 18.81
N LEU A 457 -7.72 26.86 17.65
CA LEU A 457 -7.73 26.17 16.35
C LEU A 457 -6.46 25.33 16.10
N ASP A 458 -5.40 25.61 16.80
CA ASP A 458 -4.11 24.91 16.65
C ASP A 458 -3.98 23.73 17.63
N THR A 459 -5.04 23.43 18.42
CA THR A 459 -5.16 22.24 19.25
C THR A 459 -4.84 20.98 18.43
N LEU A 460 -3.84 20.21 18.88
CA LEU A 460 -3.38 19.02 18.19
C LEU A 460 -4.33 17.84 18.44
N LEU A 461 -4.69 17.19 17.35
CA LEU A 461 -5.44 15.94 17.35
C LEU A 461 -4.49 14.76 17.11
N ASN A 462 -4.58 13.75 17.95
CA ASN A 462 -3.91 12.48 17.73
C ASN A 462 -4.58 11.71 16.58
N GLU A 463 -4.02 10.56 16.23
CA GLU A 463 -4.63 9.69 15.23
C GLU A 463 -6.10 9.40 15.62
N ASN A 464 -7.01 9.64 14.66
CA ASN A 464 -8.46 9.51 14.87
C ASN A 464 -9.01 10.34 16.06
N ALA A 465 -8.30 11.39 16.46
CA ALA A 465 -8.62 12.31 17.57
C ALA A 465 -8.93 11.58 18.91
N TRP A 466 -8.16 10.55 19.25
CA TRP A 466 -8.31 9.80 20.49
C TRP A 466 -8.20 10.64 21.77
N ASN A 467 -7.58 11.80 21.68
CA ASN A 467 -7.47 12.75 22.78
C ASN A 467 -8.74 13.58 23.02
N LEU A 468 -9.77 13.46 22.18
CA LEU A 468 -11.09 14.04 22.40
C LEU A 468 -12.08 12.99 22.91
N SER A 469 -13.09 13.45 23.68
CA SER A 469 -14.23 12.58 24.04
C SER A 469 -15.05 12.18 22.80
N GLY A 470 -15.92 11.16 22.92
CA GLY A 470 -16.80 10.74 21.82
C GLY A 470 -17.68 11.88 21.32
N GLY A 471 -18.30 12.63 22.23
CA GLY A 471 -19.13 13.78 21.90
C GLY A 471 -18.35 14.94 21.29
N GLN A 472 -17.14 15.23 21.76
CA GLN A 472 -16.27 16.27 21.17
C GLN A 472 -15.84 15.91 19.75
N ARG A 473 -15.47 14.65 19.50
CA ARG A 473 -15.15 14.16 18.14
C ARG A 473 -16.32 14.32 17.20
N GLN A 474 -17.51 13.92 17.64
CA GLN A 474 -18.70 13.99 16.80
C GLN A 474 -19.12 15.43 16.53
N ARG A 475 -19.02 16.33 17.53
CA ARG A 475 -19.26 17.78 17.35
C ARG A 475 -18.25 18.40 16.37
N LEU A 476 -16.98 18.02 16.43
CA LEU A 476 -15.97 18.49 15.47
C LEU A 476 -16.25 17.98 14.05
N ALA A 477 -16.68 16.73 13.90
CA ALA A 477 -17.11 16.19 12.61
C ALA A 477 -18.33 16.92 12.05
N LEU A 478 -19.29 17.28 12.93
CA LEU A 478 -20.45 18.10 12.54
C LEU A 478 -20.02 19.52 12.15
N ALA A 479 -19.12 20.17 12.91
CA ALA A 479 -18.58 21.49 12.54
C ALA A 479 -17.96 21.48 11.13
N ARG A 480 -17.18 20.43 10.80
CA ARG A 480 -16.64 20.23 9.46
C ARG A 480 -17.73 20.08 8.41
N ALA A 481 -18.79 19.33 8.72
CA ALA A 481 -19.94 19.16 7.84
C ALA A 481 -20.70 20.48 7.61
N LEU A 482 -20.92 21.29 8.65
CA LEU A 482 -21.56 22.61 8.56
C LEU A 482 -20.73 23.58 7.69
N LEU A 483 -19.40 23.54 7.83
CA LEU A 483 -18.49 24.38 7.04
C LEU A 483 -18.50 24.03 5.55
N HIS A 484 -18.77 22.76 5.20
CA HIS A 484 -18.89 22.30 3.81
C HIS A 484 -20.13 22.89 3.12
N ASP A 485 -21.21 23.14 3.86
CA ASP A 485 -22.44 23.83 3.43
C ASP A 485 -23.11 23.26 2.17
N SER A 486 -23.28 21.94 2.12
CA SER A 486 -23.94 21.25 1.01
C SER A 486 -25.48 21.39 1.02
N PRO A 487 -26.18 21.20 -0.13
CA PRO A 487 -27.65 21.17 -0.19
C PRO A 487 -28.28 19.97 0.51
N VAL A 488 -27.59 18.81 0.54
CA VAL A 488 -28.12 17.57 1.10
C VAL A 488 -27.18 17.05 2.20
N TYR A 489 -27.75 16.71 3.34
CA TYR A 489 -27.05 16.10 4.46
C TYR A 489 -27.62 14.71 4.77
N ILE A 490 -26.74 13.75 4.93
CA ILE A 490 -27.06 12.37 5.36
C ILE A 490 -26.36 12.13 6.69
N PHE A 491 -27.14 11.98 7.75
CA PHE A 491 -26.68 11.62 9.09
C PHE A 491 -26.97 10.15 9.34
N ASP A 492 -25.92 9.34 9.45
CA ASP A 492 -26.03 7.90 9.68
C ASP A 492 -25.54 7.58 11.10
N GLU A 493 -26.51 7.45 12.02
CA GLU A 493 -26.27 7.21 13.44
C GLU A 493 -25.29 8.22 14.08
N ALA A 494 -25.35 9.47 13.64
CA ALA A 494 -24.41 10.52 14.00
C ALA A 494 -24.39 10.86 15.51
N THR A 495 -25.39 10.40 16.28
CA THR A 495 -25.49 10.61 17.74
C THR A 495 -25.31 9.33 18.54
N SER A 496 -24.88 8.22 17.93
CA SER A 496 -24.69 6.96 18.63
C SER A 496 -23.42 6.98 19.51
N ASN A 497 -23.51 6.36 20.67
CA ASN A 497 -22.39 6.19 21.61
C ASN A 497 -21.79 7.49 22.19
N ILE A 498 -22.60 8.54 22.31
CA ILE A 498 -22.23 9.79 22.97
C ILE A 498 -23.17 10.08 24.15
N ASP A 499 -22.75 11.00 25.01
CA ASP A 499 -23.56 11.46 26.15
C ASP A 499 -24.80 12.23 25.70
N VAL A 500 -25.83 12.23 26.54
CA VAL A 500 -27.15 12.84 26.22
C VAL A 500 -27.04 14.34 25.94
N GLU A 501 -26.15 15.05 26.61
CA GLU A 501 -25.93 16.49 26.39
C GLU A 501 -25.37 16.75 24.99
N SER A 502 -24.33 16.04 24.59
CA SER A 502 -23.74 16.11 23.26
C SER A 502 -24.73 15.70 22.16
N GLU A 503 -25.58 14.69 22.43
CA GLU A 503 -26.64 14.28 21.51
C GLU A 503 -27.67 15.41 21.26
N ASN A 504 -28.16 16.04 22.33
CA ASN A 504 -29.11 17.14 22.22
C ASN A 504 -28.54 18.33 21.44
N ASP A 505 -27.26 18.64 21.64
CA ASP A 505 -26.57 19.70 20.92
C ASP A 505 -26.49 19.42 19.43
N ILE A 506 -26.10 18.19 19.06
CA ILE A 506 -26.01 17.74 17.68
C ILE A 506 -27.39 17.74 17.03
N MET A 507 -28.40 17.18 17.70
CA MET A 507 -29.79 17.16 17.19
C MET A 507 -30.36 18.55 17.00
N THR A 508 -30.06 19.50 17.88
CA THR A 508 -30.46 20.91 17.71
C THR A 508 -29.91 21.48 16.40
N GLN A 509 -28.67 21.21 16.06
CA GLN A 509 -28.08 21.67 14.80
C GLN A 509 -28.68 20.95 13.59
N ILE A 510 -28.98 19.65 13.68
CA ILE A 510 -29.63 18.88 12.63
C ILE A 510 -31.03 19.47 12.35
N TYR A 511 -31.84 19.80 13.37
CA TYR A 511 -33.15 20.45 13.22
C TYR A 511 -33.03 21.86 12.63
N LEU A 512 -31.99 22.61 12.94
CA LEU A 512 -31.73 23.92 12.32
C LEU A 512 -31.40 23.80 10.84
N LEU A 513 -30.56 22.83 10.47
CA LEU A 513 -30.24 22.51 9.07
C LEU A 513 -31.49 22.09 8.29
N ALA A 514 -32.34 21.27 8.88
CA ALA A 514 -33.56 20.76 8.27
C ALA A 514 -34.56 21.85 7.84
N LYS A 515 -34.45 23.08 8.38
CA LYS A 515 -35.27 24.21 7.95
C LYS A 515 -34.88 24.76 6.57
N THR A 516 -33.68 24.52 6.11
CA THR A 516 -33.13 25.14 4.89
C THR A 516 -32.49 24.18 3.92
N LYS A 517 -32.17 22.97 4.36
CA LYS A 517 -31.44 21.92 3.61
C LYS A 517 -32.27 20.65 3.56
N THR A 518 -31.98 19.78 2.60
CA THR A 518 -32.51 18.43 2.60
C THR A 518 -31.75 17.59 3.61
N VAL A 519 -32.42 16.99 4.57
CA VAL A 519 -31.81 16.20 5.63
C VAL A 519 -32.39 14.79 5.62
N ILE A 520 -31.49 13.81 5.55
CA ILE A 520 -31.80 12.38 5.71
C ILE A 520 -31.13 11.92 7.01
N LEU A 521 -31.94 11.52 7.98
CA LEU A 521 -31.47 11.05 9.29
C LEU A 521 -31.76 9.58 9.47
N ILE A 522 -30.70 8.78 9.63
CA ILE A 522 -30.78 7.40 10.06
C ILE A 522 -30.55 7.37 11.56
N SER A 523 -31.50 6.88 12.34
CA SER A 523 -31.41 6.83 13.79
C SER A 523 -32.06 5.57 14.37
N HIS A 524 -31.42 5.04 15.41
CA HIS A 524 -32.01 4.03 16.28
C HIS A 524 -32.85 4.63 17.41
N ARG A 525 -32.66 5.94 17.72
CA ARG A 525 -33.42 6.64 18.75
C ARG A 525 -34.58 7.35 18.10
N LEU A 526 -35.80 6.88 18.40
CA LEU A 526 -37.03 7.45 17.81
C LEU A 526 -37.33 8.85 18.32
N ALA A 527 -36.82 9.23 19.50
CA ALA A 527 -36.92 10.60 19.98
C ALA A 527 -36.31 11.64 19.01
N ASN A 528 -35.30 11.26 18.27
CA ASN A 528 -34.58 12.11 17.33
C ASN A 528 -35.31 12.32 16.00
N VAL A 529 -36.34 11.54 15.71
CA VAL A 529 -37.06 11.59 14.42
C VAL A 529 -38.50 12.17 14.55
N VAL A 530 -38.91 12.57 15.75
CA VAL A 530 -40.25 13.10 16.03
C VAL A 530 -40.58 14.31 15.15
N GLY A 531 -39.59 15.14 14.85
CA GLY A 531 -39.75 16.34 14.01
C GLY A 531 -39.56 16.11 12.52
N ALA A 532 -39.41 14.87 12.05
CA ALA A 532 -39.29 14.58 10.64
C ALA A 532 -40.62 14.76 9.89
N ASP A 533 -40.53 15.29 8.66
CA ASP A 533 -41.67 15.43 7.75
C ASP A 533 -42.22 14.07 7.32
N ASN A 534 -41.28 13.12 7.06
CA ASN A 534 -41.61 11.74 6.71
C ASN A 534 -40.63 10.77 7.38
N ILE A 535 -41.14 9.64 7.80
CA ILE A 535 -40.37 8.57 8.44
C ILE A 535 -40.62 7.28 7.66
N TYR A 536 -39.57 6.66 7.18
CA TYR A 536 -39.58 5.31 6.61
C TYR A 536 -39.18 4.30 7.67
N VAL A 537 -40.04 3.32 7.92
CA VAL A 537 -39.75 2.22 8.84
C VAL A 537 -39.30 1.02 8.04
N LEU A 538 -38.04 0.65 8.26
CA LEU A 538 -37.40 -0.46 7.57
C LEU A 538 -37.40 -1.71 8.44
N ASP A 539 -37.86 -2.81 7.87
CA ASP A 539 -37.76 -4.14 8.49
C ASP A 539 -37.33 -5.17 7.45
N GLN A 540 -36.29 -5.94 7.77
CA GLN A 540 -35.73 -6.99 6.92
C GLN A 540 -35.60 -6.60 5.43
N GLY A 541 -35.08 -5.40 5.16
CA GLY A 541 -34.84 -4.91 3.81
C GLY A 541 -36.07 -4.37 3.07
N ASN A 542 -37.23 -4.27 3.73
CA ASN A 542 -38.48 -3.74 3.18
C ASN A 542 -38.92 -2.48 3.92
N ILE A 543 -39.60 -1.55 3.23
CA ILE A 543 -40.36 -0.48 3.89
C ILE A 543 -41.70 -1.06 4.32
N VAL A 544 -41.92 -1.10 5.62
CA VAL A 544 -43.17 -1.67 6.19
C VAL A 544 -44.17 -0.61 6.62
N GLU A 545 -43.70 0.58 6.95
CA GLU A 545 -44.54 1.73 7.33
C GLU A 545 -43.90 3.03 6.81
N GLU A 546 -44.78 4.00 6.47
CA GLU A 546 -44.37 5.33 6.01
C GLU A 546 -45.34 6.37 6.55
N GLY A 547 -44.84 7.52 6.98
CA GLY A 547 -45.62 8.64 7.45
C GLY A 547 -44.90 9.51 8.46
N ASN A 548 -45.61 10.50 9.02
CA ASN A 548 -45.04 11.29 10.11
C ASN A 548 -45.24 10.58 11.47
N HIS A 549 -44.51 11.06 12.50
CA HIS A 549 -44.54 10.48 13.83
C HIS A 549 -45.97 10.22 14.38
N LYS A 550 -46.87 11.19 14.23
CA LYS A 550 -48.24 11.08 14.74
C LYS A 550 -49.04 10.02 14.01
N ALA A 551 -48.94 9.99 12.68
CA ALA A 551 -49.63 9.00 11.85
C ALA A 551 -49.15 7.57 12.15
N LEU A 552 -47.85 7.38 12.28
CA LEU A 552 -47.27 6.08 12.57
C LEU A 552 -47.63 5.56 13.97
N LEU A 553 -47.74 6.42 14.96
CA LEU A 553 -48.21 6.02 16.30
C LEU A 553 -49.66 5.52 16.26
N LEU A 554 -50.53 6.17 15.45
CA LEU A 554 -51.96 5.78 15.31
C LEU A 554 -52.15 4.47 14.56
N GLN A 555 -51.18 4.06 13.72
CA GLN A 555 -51.23 2.77 13.00
C GLN A 555 -51.00 1.56 13.92
N HIS A 556 -50.46 1.77 15.13
CA HIS A 556 -50.13 0.71 16.09
C HIS A 556 -49.26 -0.40 15.50
N GLY A 557 -48.42 -0.09 14.51
CA GLY A 557 -47.54 -0.99 13.81
C GLY A 557 -46.19 -1.17 14.48
N ILE A 558 -45.14 -1.43 13.68
CA ILE A 558 -43.76 -1.66 14.13
C ILE A 558 -43.21 -0.38 14.77
N TYR A 559 -43.43 0.79 14.16
CA TYR A 559 -43.00 2.07 14.72
C TYR A 559 -43.52 2.30 16.12
N ALA A 560 -44.83 2.11 16.32
CA ALA A 560 -45.43 2.30 17.63
C ALA A 560 -44.90 1.31 18.69
N LYS A 561 -44.63 0.07 18.31
CA LYS A 561 -44.01 -0.93 19.20
C LYS A 561 -42.61 -0.51 19.61
N LEU A 562 -41.76 -0.10 18.66
CA LEU A 562 -40.41 0.38 18.91
C LEU A 562 -40.40 1.63 19.79
N TRP A 563 -41.31 2.57 19.52
CA TRP A 563 -41.51 3.80 20.31
C TRP A 563 -41.85 3.49 21.78
N ASN A 564 -42.86 2.66 22.01
CA ASN A 564 -43.28 2.29 23.35
C ASN A 564 -42.17 1.57 24.12
N ALA A 565 -41.47 0.65 23.48
CA ALA A 565 -40.33 -0.04 24.10
C ALA A 565 -39.21 0.94 24.52
N GLN A 566 -38.89 1.94 23.67
CA GLN A 566 -37.88 2.94 24.01
C GLN A 566 -38.37 3.86 25.15
N GLN A 567 -39.63 4.27 25.14
CA GLN A 567 -40.20 5.09 26.21
C GLN A 567 -40.25 4.36 27.56
N GLU A 568 -40.57 3.07 27.56
CA GLU A 568 -40.54 2.25 28.78
C GLU A 568 -39.15 2.22 29.39
N LEU A 569 -38.10 2.01 28.57
CA LEU A 569 -36.69 2.02 28.99
C LEU A 569 -36.27 3.39 29.55
N GLU A 570 -36.65 4.50 28.89
CA GLU A 570 -36.33 5.85 29.35
C GLU A 570 -37.04 6.20 30.67
N ASN A 571 -38.29 5.77 30.83
CA ASN A 571 -39.06 5.99 32.05
C ASN A 571 -38.53 5.15 33.22
N TYR A 572 -38.07 3.92 32.97
CA TYR A 572 -37.45 3.08 33.96
C TYR A 572 -36.15 3.72 34.52
N THR A 573 -35.30 4.23 33.65
CA THR A 573 -34.06 4.93 34.06
C THR A 573 -34.30 6.23 34.82
N LYS A 574 -35.38 6.98 34.47
CA LYS A 574 -35.78 8.17 35.23
C LYS A 574 -36.40 7.85 36.59
N GLY A 575 -37.09 6.70 36.72
CA GLY A 575 -37.69 6.22 37.97
C GLY A 575 -36.67 5.75 38.98
N GLU A 576 -35.59 5.12 38.59
CA GLU A 576 -34.48 4.74 39.47
C GLU A 576 -33.74 5.97 40.02
N ASN A 577 -33.43 6.97 39.18
CA ASN A 577 -32.80 8.22 39.63
C ASN A 577 -33.65 9.01 40.65
N SER A 578 -34.97 8.90 40.56
CA SER A 578 -35.88 9.55 41.52
C SER A 578 -35.97 8.81 42.87
N ASN A 579 -35.66 7.54 42.89
CA ASN A 579 -35.62 6.72 44.13
C ASN A 579 -34.28 6.76 44.85
N GLU A 580 -33.15 6.96 44.14
CA GLU A 580 -31.86 7.18 44.78
C GLU A 580 -31.75 8.55 45.45
N THR A 581 -32.34 9.61 44.86
CA THR A 581 -32.36 10.96 45.50
C THR A 581 -33.26 11.05 46.73
N LYS A 582 -34.09 10.06 47.01
CA LYS A 582 -34.89 9.94 48.25
C LYS A 582 -34.24 9.07 49.33
N ARG A 583 -33.05 8.54 49.10
CA ARG A 583 -32.31 7.67 50.05
C ARG A 583 -30.98 8.27 50.53
N ILE A 584 -30.70 9.55 50.28
CA ILE A 584 -29.59 10.29 50.89
C ILE A 584 -30.11 11.31 51.88
#